data_837bbfa2c7927653172713ff2285e1c2
#
_entry.id   837bbfa2c7927653172713ff2285e1c2
#
_cell.length_a   1.000
_cell.length_b   1.000
_cell.length_c   1.000
_cell.angle_alpha   90.00
_cell.angle_beta   90.00
_cell.angle_gamma   90.00
#
_symmetry.space_group_name_H-M   'P 1'
#
loop_
_entity.id
_entity.type
_entity.pdbx_description
1 polymer ?
#
loop_
_entity_poly.entity_id
_entity_poly.type
_entity_poly.pdbx_seq_one_letter_code
_entity_poly.pdbx_strand_id
1 'polypeptide(L)'
;AVKKHLVEFEAATGYQVDFDTINLDFFNRYTSWLGKRIAVNTLAKDIRQIKVVMQEGVDMDFTENMKFKHKKFSVTGTETDAVALNEKEIMKVYRTEITNKKLDKVRDLFVFGCFTGLRFSDYSRVERKNIVDVDGQLMIKITTQKTAEDVIVPTNPVILEILKKYESSLTGLPKA
;
A
#
# COMPACT_ATOMS: atom_id res chain seq x y z
N ALA A 1 -5.24 5.38 11.09
CA ALA A 1 -5.64 6.66 10.47
C ALA A 1 -7.03 7.05 10.97
N VAL A 2 -8.10 6.29 10.74
CA VAL A 2 -9.50 6.66 11.07
C VAL A 2 -9.68 7.02 12.54
N LYS A 3 -9.19 6.19 13.49
CA LYS A 3 -9.29 6.50 14.92
C LYS A 3 -8.71 7.89 15.27
N LYS A 4 -7.56 8.25 14.69
CA LYS A 4 -6.94 9.57 14.88
C LYS A 4 -7.86 10.67 14.38
N HIS A 5 -8.42 10.54 13.18
CA HIS A 5 -9.32 11.53 12.59
C HIS A 5 -10.61 11.71 13.40
N LEU A 6 -11.16 10.61 13.96
CA LEU A 6 -12.36 10.69 14.82
C LEU A 6 -12.07 11.45 16.11
N VAL A 7 -10.96 11.15 16.79
CA VAL A 7 -10.56 11.87 18.03
C VAL A 7 -10.31 13.35 17.74
N GLU A 8 -9.64 13.68 16.62
CA GLU A 8 -9.42 15.08 16.23
C GLU A 8 -10.72 15.79 15.87
N PHE A 9 -11.68 15.09 15.26
CA PHE A 9 -13.00 15.63 14.97
C PHE A 9 -13.78 15.94 16.23
N GLU A 10 -13.81 15.01 17.21
CA GLU A 10 -14.44 15.25 18.52
C GLU A 10 -13.85 16.46 19.22
N ALA A 11 -12.52 16.52 19.31
CA ALA A 11 -11.83 17.63 19.95
C ALA A 11 -12.12 19.00 19.28
N ALA A 12 -12.24 19.01 17.93
CA ALA A 12 -12.44 20.24 17.17
C ALA A 12 -13.91 20.71 17.12
N THR A 13 -14.87 19.81 17.28
CA THR A 13 -16.29 20.12 17.04
C THR A 13 -17.18 19.93 18.27
N GLY A 14 -16.68 19.26 19.31
CA GLY A 14 -17.46 18.87 20.48
C GLY A 14 -18.48 17.76 20.18
N TYR A 15 -18.43 17.15 18.98
CA TYR A 15 -19.32 16.05 18.63
C TYR A 15 -18.87 14.78 19.34
N GLN A 16 -19.74 14.12 20.07
CA GLN A 16 -19.45 12.80 20.67
C GLN A 16 -19.68 11.72 19.63
N VAL A 17 -18.62 10.98 19.29
CA VAL A 17 -18.67 9.88 18.34
C VAL A 17 -18.90 8.57 19.11
N ASP A 18 -20.09 8.01 18.91
CA ASP A 18 -20.49 6.73 19.50
C ASP A 18 -21.31 5.96 18.45
N PHE A 19 -21.56 4.67 18.69
CA PHE A 19 -22.38 3.84 17.81
C PHE A 19 -23.75 4.47 17.52
N ASP A 20 -24.39 5.08 18.51
CA ASP A 20 -25.73 5.66 18.36
C ASP A 20 -25.74 7.02 17.67
N THR A 21 -24.62 7.74 17.71
CA THR A 21 -24.48 9.07 17.10
C THR A 21 -24.04 9.03 15.63
N ILE A 22 -23.55 7.87 15.14
CA ILE A 22 -23.14 7.70 13.74
C ILE A 22 -24.38 7.59 12.85
N ASN A 23 -24.80 8.73 12.30
CA ASN A 23 -25.95 8.91 11.42
C ASN A 23 -25.62 9.89 10.27
N LEU A 24 -26.60 10.34 9.51
CA LEU A 24 -26.37 11.27 8.40
C LEU A 24 -25.89 12.67 8.87
N ASP A 25 -26.24 13.12 10.07
CA ASP A 25 -25.72 14.38 10.61
C ASP A 25 -24.22 14.25 10.91
N PHE A 26 -23.83 13.17 11.62
CA PHE A 26 -22.42 12.83 11.79
C PHE A 26 -21.69 12.82 10.44
N PHE A 27 -22.22 12.09 9.45
CA PHE A 27 -21.61 11.97 8.15
C PHE A 27 -21.37 13.34 7.50
N ASN A 28 -22.38 14.21 7.49
CA ASN A 28 -22.27 15.54 6.89
C ASN A 28 -21.23 16.41 7.61
N ARG A 29 -21.25 16.42 8.94
CA ARG A 29 -20.27 17.20 9.75
C ARG A 29 -18.86 16.66 9.56
N TYR A 30 -18.68 15.36 9.68
CA TYR A 30 -17.37 14.72 9.57
C TYR A 30 -16.76 14.91 8.18
N THR A 31 -17.54 14.67 7.12
CA THR A 31 -17.05 14.84 5.75
C THR A 31 -16.77 16.31 5.42
N SER A 32 -17.57 17.26 5.89
CA SER A 32 -17.31 18.70 5.72
C SER A 32 -16.05 19.15 6.49
N TRP A 33 -15.83 18.60 7.66
CA TRP A 33 -14.67 18.95 8.48
C TRP A 33 -13.38 18.31 7.94
N LEU A 34 -13.40 17.02 7.64
CA LEU A 34 -12.23 16.27 7.22
C LEU A 34 -11.87 16.51 5.74
N GLY A 35 -12.87 16.68 4.88
CA GLY A 35 -12.67 16.87 3.44
C GLY A 35 -11.90 18.13 3.06
N LYS A 36 -11.80 19.11 3.98
CA LYS A 36 -10.94 20.29 3.81
C LYS A 36 -9.46 20.04 4.13
N ARG A 37 -9.14 18.87 4.69
CA ARG A 37 -7.82 18.54 5.26
C ARG A 37 -7.13 17.39 4.57
N ILE A 38 -7.90 16.51 3.93
CA ILE A 38 -7.36 15.28 3.31
C ILE A 38 -7.96 15.09 1.90
N ALA A 39 -7.26 14.28 1.10
CA ALA A 39 -7.74 13.90 -0.24
C ALA A 39 -9.05 13.09 -0.16
N VAL A 40 -9.92 13.28 -1.16
CA VAL A 40 -11.24 12.63 -1.23
C VAL A 40 -11.16 11.10 -1.15
N ASN A 41 -10.14 10.49 -1.74
CA ASN A 41 -9.93 9.05 -1.68
C ASN A 41 -9.59 8.55 -0.27
N THR A 42 -8.89 9.37 0.52
CA THR A 42 -8.61 9.07 1.94
C THR A 42 -9.89 9.19 2.76
N LEU A 43 -10.68 10.25 2.52
CA LEU A 43 -11.99 10.40 3.15
C LEU A 43 -12.94 9.24 2.83
N ALA A 44 -12.97 8.80 1.57
CA ALA A 44 -13.77 7.63 1.17
C ALA A 44 -13.33 6.35 1.88
N LYS A 45 -12.02 6.17 2.12
CA LYS A 45 -11.50 5.04 2.90
C LYS A 45 -11.94 5.13 4.37
N ASP A 46 -11.91 6.31 4.98
CA ASP A 46 -12.34 6.53 6.35
C ASP A 46 -13.82 6.18 6.51
N ILE A 47 -14.69 6.69 5.64
CA ILE A 47 -16.13 6.39 5.66
C ILE A 47 -16.38 4.89 5.50
N ARG A 48 -15.64 4.23 4.60
CA ARG A 48 -15.74 2.77 4.43
C ARG A 48 -15.33 2.02 5.69
N GLN A 49 -14.26 2.44 6.35
CA GLN A 49 -13.79 1.81 7.59
C GLN A 49 -14.77 2.02 8.74
N ILE A 50 -15.37 3.21 8.85
CA ILE A 50 -16.44 3.48 9.84
C ILE A 50 -17.62 2.53 9.62
N LYS A 51 -18.05 2.33 8.36
CA LYS A 51 -19.14 1.39 8.05
C LYS A 51 -18.81 -0.05 8.44
N VAL A 52 -17.55 -0.48 8.27
CA VAL A 52 -17.10 -1.82 8.70
C VAL A 52 -17.20 -1.95 10.20
N VAL A 53 -16.71 -0.96 10.97
CA VAL A 53 -16.78 -0.99 12.44
C VAL A 53 -18.22 -0.96 12.94
N MET A 54 -19.09 -0.15 12.29
CA MET A 54 -20.51 -0.11 12.61
C MET A 54 -21.22 -1.45 12.34
N GLN A 55 -20.89 -2.10 11.23
CA GLN A 55 -21.44 -3.41 10.93
C GLN A 55 -21.00 -4.45 11.97
N GLU A 56 -19.72 -4.47 12.32
CA GLU A 56 -19.20 -5.34 13.37
C GLU A 56 -19.88 -5.08 14.71
N GLY A 57 -20.12 -3.80 15.05
CA GLY A 57 -20.87 -3.42 16.27
C GLY A 57 -22.29 -3.96 16.28
N VAL A 58 -22.97 -3.98 15.13
CA VAL A 58 -24.30 -4.60 14.99
C VAL A 58 -24.22 -6.13 15.10
N ASP A 59 -23.26 -6.74 14.45
CA ASP A 59 -23.09 -8.20 14.42
C ASP A 59 -22.71 -8.76 15.81
N MET A 60 -22.12 -7.91 16.67
CA MET A 60 -21.77 -8.21 18.07
C MET A 60 -22.81 -7.71 19.10
N ASP A 61 -23.98 -7.26 18.67
CA ASP A 61 -25.05 -6.73 19.51
C ASP A 61 -24.65 -5.51 20.38
N PHE A 62 -23.62 -4.75 19.99
CA PHE A 62 -23.24 -3.51 20.67
C PHE A 62 -24.17 -2.34 20.32
N THR A 63 -24.86 -2.41 19.19
CA THR A 63 -25.80 -1.39 18.73
C THR A 63 -26.80 -1.95 17.72
N GLU A 64 -28.00 -1.37 17.70
CA GLU A 64 -29.01 -1.62 16.68
C GLU A 64 -29.00 -0.54 15.57
N ASN A 65 -28.07 0.40 15.63
CA ASN A 65 -28.03 1.53 14.72
C ASN A 65 -27.63 1.12 13.29
N MET A 66 -28.60 1.11 12.38
CA MET A 66 -28.43 0.80 10.94
C MET A 66 -28.33 2.04 10.05
N LYS A 67 -28.31 3.27 10.61
CA LYS A 67 -28.33 4.54 9.85
C LYS A 67 -27.14 4.71 8.94
N PHE A 68 -26.00 4.07 9.25
CA PHE A 68 -24.78 4.05 8.41
C PHE A 68 -24.99 3.30 7.08
N LYS A 69 -26.02 2.45 6.95
CA LYS A 69 -26.36 1.75 5.70
C LYS A 69 -27.11 2.64 4.68
N HIS A 70 -27.52 3.83 5.10
CA HIS A 70 -28.23 4.74 4.20
C HIS A 70 -27.37 5.05 2.95
N LYS A 71 -28.00 5.06 1.76
CA LYS A 71 -27.31 5.26 0.47
C LYS A 71 -26.46 6.54 0.40
N LYS A 72 -26.87 7.60 1.09
CA LYS A 72 -26.12 8.87 1.17
C LYS A 72 -24.93 8.82 2.13
N PHE A 73 -24.80 7.78 2.95
CA PHE A 73 -23.64 7.60 3.85
C PHE A 73 -22.49 6.98 3.07
N SER A 74 -22.02 7.69 2.05
CA SER A 74 -20.97 7.23 1.14
C SER A 74 -20.25 8.42 0.52
N VAL A 75 -18.93 8.28 0.34
CA VAL A 75 -18.11 9.21 -0.42
C VAL A 75 -17.57 8.46 -1.63
N THR A 76 -17.85 8.97 -2.81
CA THR A 76 -17.30 8.43 -4.07
C THR A 76 -15.86 8.94 -4.22
N GLY A 77 -14.91 8.03 -4.36
CA GLY A 77 -13.54 8.38 -4.70
C GLY A 77 -13.41 8.87 -6.13
N THR A 78 -12.34 9.58 -6.41
CA THR A 78 -11.94 9.96 -7.77
C THR A 78 -10.90 8.97 -8.29
N GLU A 79 -11.00 8.65 -9.57
CA GLU A 79 -9.90 7.98 -10.26
C GLU A 79 -8.68 8.89 -10.27
N THR A 80 -7.54 8.30 -10.01
CA THR A 80 -6.24 9.00 -10.07
C THR A 80 -5.44 8.40 -11.20
N ASP A 81 -5.01 9.23 -12.12
CA ASP A 81 -4.07 8.82 -13.16
C ASP A 81 -2.75 8.42 -12.51
N ALA A 82 -2.35 7.18 -12.73
CA ALA A 82 -1.05 6.69 -12.29
C ALA A 82 -0.05 6.84 -13.45
N VAL A 83 0.98 7.65 -13.24
CA VAL A 83 2.12 7.71 -14.17
C VAL A 83 2.97 6.46 -13.93
N ALA A 84 3.06 5.61 -14.95
CA ALA A 84 3.92 4.43 -14.94
C ALA A 84 5.12 4.65 -15.86
N LEU A 85 6.31 4.21 -15.41
CA LEU A 85 7.49 4.21 -16.27
C LEU A 85 7.39 3.07 -17.27
N ASN A 86 7.71 3.37 -18.53
CA ASN A 86 7.91 2.34 -19.54
C ASN A 86 9.32 1.72 -19.42
N GLU A 87 9.56 0.62 -20.13
CA GLU A 87 10.83 -0.11 -20.05
C GLU A 87 12.04 0.76 -20.43
N LYS A 88 11.91 1.64 -21.43
CA LYS A 88 13.01 2.54 -21.82
C LYS A 88 13.37 3.53 -20.72
N GLU A 89 12.37 4.00 -19.99
CA GLU A 89 12.56 4.92 -18.86
C GLU A 89 13.18 4.18 -17.66
N ILE A 90 12.75 2.95 -17.38
CA ILE A 90 13.37 2.11 -16.34
C ILE A 90 14.84 1.84 -16.69
N MET A 91 15.14 1.51 -17.94
CA MET A 91 16.52 1.31 -18.40
C MET A 91 17.36 2.58 -18.34
N LYS A 92 16.77 3.75 -18.59
CA LYS A 92 17.46 5.04 -18.40
C LYS A 92 17.82 5.26 -16.92
N VAL A 93 16.90 4.98 -16.00
CA VAL A 93 17.15 5.04 -14.55
C VAL A 93 18.27 4.07 -14.16
N TYR A 94 18.23 2.83 -14.66
CA TYR A 94 19.24 1.81 -14.37
C TYR A 94 20.66 2.22 -14.81
N ARG A 95 20.79 2.80 -15.98
CA ARG A 95 22.08 3.22 -16.59
C ARG A 95 22.60 4.55 -16.05
N THR A 96 21.82 5.27 -15.25
CA THR A 96 22.26 6.55 -14.67
C THR A 96 23.38 6.30 -13.66
N GLU A 97 24.51 6.95 -13.85
CA GLU A 97 25.61 6.90 -12.88
C GLU A 97 25.26 7.70 -11.62
N ILE A 98 25.35 7.04 -10.48
CA ILE A 98 25.06 7.63 -9.18
C ILE A 98 26.29 7.47 -8.28
N THR A 99 26.95 8.58 -7.95
CA THR A 99 28.13 8.60 -7.10
C THR A 99 27.83 8.28 -5.62
N ASN A 100 26.62 8.63 -5.16
CA ASN A 100 26.19 8.33 -3.81
C ASN A 100 25.81 6.84 -3.70
N LYS A 101 26.63 6.07 -2.98
CA LYS A 101 26.45 4.62 -2.80
C LYS A 101 25.08 4.21 -2.22
N LYS A 102 24.47 5.07 -1.39
CA LYS A 102 23.14 4.79 -0.82
C LYS A 102 22.06 4.92 -1.89
N LEU A 103 22.11 5.99 -2.68
CA LEU A 103 21.16 6.22 -3.78
C LEU A 103 21.34 5.20 -4.91
N ASP A 104 22.59 4.78 -5.19
CA ASP A 104 22.88 3.71 -6.14
C ASP A 104 22.18 2.39 -5.76
N LYS A 105 22.23 2.03 -4.47
CA LYS A 105 21.50 0.86 -3.96
C LYS A 105 19.97 1.03 -4.06
N VAL A 106 19.44 2.21 -3.74
CA VAL A 106 17.99 2.51 -3.85
C VAL A 106 17.54 2.40 -5.31
N ARG A 107 18.32 2.92 -6.26
CA ARG A 107 18.05 2.78 -7.70
C ARG A 107 17.96 1.31 -8.11
N ASP A 108 18.93 0.49 -7.72
CA ASP A 108 18.97 -0.91 -8.09
C ASP A 108 17.77 -1.68 -7.52
N LEU A 109 17.40 -1.41 -6.25
CA LEU A 109 16.20 -1.98 -5.65
C LEU A 109 14.92 -1.55 -6.36
N PHE A 110 14.82 -0.28 -6.74
CA PHE A 110 13.69 0.23 -7.51
C PHE A 110 13.55 -0.48 -8.85
N VAL A 111 14.65 -0.57 -9.60
CA VAL A 111 14.70 -1.25 -10.91
C VAL A 111 14.38 -2.74 -10.76
N PHE A 112 14.91 -3.40 -9.73
CA PHE A 112 14.59 -4.79 -9.41
C PHE A 112 13.09 -4.98 -9.15
N GLY A 113 12.48 -4.09 -8.36
CA GLY A 113 11.03 -4.08 -8.12
C GLY A 113 10.21 -3.89 -9.39
N CYS A 114 10.64 -2.97 -10.28
CA CYS A 114 9.97 -2.74 -11.57
C CYS A 114 9.94 -3.98 -12.47
N PHE A 115 11.07 -4.71 -12.56
CA PHE A 115 11.16 -5.89 -13.42
C PHE A 115 10.57 -7.16 -12.81
N THR A 116 10.48 -7.26 -11.48
CA THR A 116 9.91 -8.45 -10.82
C THR A 116 8.43 -8.30 -10.53
N GLY A 117 7.91 -7.08 -10.42
CA GLY A 117 6.53 -6.82 -9.98
C GLY A 117 6.27 -7.22 -8.51
N LEU A 118 7.29 -7.63 -7.79
CA LEU A 118 7.18 -7.99 -6.37
C LEU A 118 6.98 -6.75 -5.51
N ARG A 119 6.28 -6.90 -4.39
CA ARG A 119 6.19 -5.83 -3.39
C ARG A 119 7.55 -5.59 -2.74
N PHE A 120 7.80 -4.37 -2.30
CA PHE A 120 9.04 -4.03 -1.58
C PHE A 120 9.30 -4.97 -0.41
N SER A 121 8.28 -5.28 0.39
CA SER A 121 8.36 -6.24 1.51
C SER A 121 8.85 -7.63 1.08
N ASP A 122 8.63 -8.01 -0.17
CA ASP A 122 8.97 -9.32 -0.69
C ASP A 122 10.35 -9.31 -1.35
N TYR A 123 10.60 -8.42 -2.32
CA TYR A 123 11.90 -8.42 -2.99
C TYR A 123 13.07 -7.95 -2.09
N SER A 124 12.83 -7.13 -1.07
CA SER A 124 13.87 -6.74 -0.11
C SER A 124 14.37 -7.89 0.78
N ARG A 125 13.71 -9.05 0.71
CA ARG A 125 14.10 -10.29 1.43
C ARG A 125 14.68 -11.36 0.52
N VAL A 126 14.86 -11.06 -0.77
CA VAL A 126 15.45 -12.01 -1.70
C VAL A 126 16.88 -12.34 -1.29
N GLU A 127 17.15 -13.63 -1.15
CA GLU A 127 18.43 -14.22 -0.81
C GLU A 127 18.78 -15.30 -1.82
N ARG A 128 20.02 -15.77 -1.78
CA ARG A 128 20.51 -16.83 -2.67
C ARG A 128 19.62 -18.07 -2.68
N LYS A 129 19.03 -18.46 -1.56
CA LYS A 129 18.09 -19.59 -1.46
C LYS A 129 16.81 -19.42 -2.28
N ASN A 130 16.45 -18.18 -2.60
CA ASN A 130 15.27 -17.86 -3.40
C ASN A 130 15.55 -17.97 -4.91
N ILE A 131 16.80 -18.11 -5.34
CA ILE A 131 17.15 -18.23 -6.74
C ILE A 131 17.22 -19.71 -7.08
N VAL A 132 16.30 -20.17 -7.93
CA VAL A 132 16.15 -21.56 -8.35
C VAL A 132 16.36 -21.67 -9.84
N ASP A 133 16.91 -22.80 -10.27
CA ASP A 133 16.97 -23.15 -11.69
C ASP A 133 15.75 -24.01 -12.04
N VAL A 134 15.04 -23.56 -13.07
CA VAL A 134 13.89 -24.30 -13.61
C VAL A 134 14.15 -24.45 -15.11
N ASP A 135 14.42 -25.65 -15.54
CA ASP A 135 14.71 -26.00 -16.93
C ASP A 135 15.81 -25.15 -17.60
N GLY A 136 16.87 -24.82 -16.84
CA GLY A 136 18.00 -24.02 -17.33
C GLY A 136 17.74 -22.51 -17.28
N GLN A 137 16.61 -22.07 -16.74
CA GLN A 137 16.31 -20.67 -16.51
C GLN A 137 16.35 -20.33 -15.01
N LEU A 138 17.11 -19.31 -14.63
CA LEU A 138 17.10 -18.83 -13.27
C LEU A 138 15.80 -18.09 -12.98
N MET A 139 15.15 -18.45 -11.89
CA MET A 139 13.90 -17.88 -11.41
C MET A 139 14.03 -17.45 -9.94
N ILE A 140 13.21 -16.48 -9.52
CA ILE A 140 13.09 -16.09 -8.11
C ILE A 140 11.82 -16.74 -7.55
N LYS A 141 12.00 -17.66 -6.57
CA LYS A 141 10.91 -18.28 -5.84
C LYS A 141 10.83 -17.67 -4.44
N ILE A 142 9.69 -17.07 -4.10
CA ILE A 142 9.48 -16.42 -2.82
C ILE A 142 8.02 -16.55 -2.35
N THR A 143 7.85 -16.80 -1.04
CA THR A 143 6.53 -16.73 -0.40
C THR A 143 6.24 -15.28 -0.02
N THR A 144 5.13 -14.71 -0.50
CA THR A 144 4.76 -13.31 -0.25
C THR A 144 4.34 -13.08 1.20
N GLN A 145 4.72 -11.95 1.79
CA GLN A 145 4.38 -11.62 3.18
C GLN A 145 2.89 -11.34 3.40
N LYS A 146 2.25 -10.72 2.42
CA LYS A 146 0.86 -10.25 2.59
C LYS A 146 -0.18 -11.34 2.42
N THR A 147 0.04 -12.29 1.51
CA THR A 147 -0.94 -13.33 1.16
C THR A 147 -0.47 -14.76 1.46
N ALA A 148 0.79 -14.91 1.89
CA ALA A 148 1.44 -16.20 2.14
C ALA A 148 1.40 -17.15 0.94
N GLU A 149 1.39 -16.60 -0.28
CA GLU A 149 1.39 -17.36 -1.53
C GLU A 149 2.81 -17.49 -2.09
N ASP A 150 3.12 -18.65 -2.64
CA ASP A 150 4.37 -18.88 -3.36
C ASP A 150 4.27 -18.28 -4.77
N VAL A 151 5.23 -17.43 -5.10
CA VAL A 151 5.34 -16.77 -6.41
C VAL A 151 6.68 -17.14 -7.03
N ILE A 152 6.65 -17.47 -8.31
CA ILE A 152 7.85 -17.70 -9.12
C ILE A 152 7.92 -16.62 -10.19
N VAL A 153 9.04 -15.88 -10.22
CA VAL A 153 9.26 -14.76 -11.14
C VAL A 153 10.47 -15.08 -12.02
N PRO A 154 10.32 -15.02 -13.35
CA PRO A 154 11.45 -15.20 -14.25
C PRO A 154 12.45 -14.04 -14.10
N THR A 155 13.74 -14.35 -14.21
CA THR A 155 14.79 -13.33 -14.22
C THR A 155 15.07 -12.85 -15.64
N ASN A 156 15.56 -11.61 -15.74
CA ASN A 156 16.12 -11.04 -16.94
C ASN A 156 17.59 -10.63 -16.71
N PRO A 157 18.36 -10.23 -17.74
CA PRO A 157 19.76 -9.86 -17.57
C PRO A 157 19.99 -8.78 -16.51
N VAL A 158 19.11 -7.77 -16.42
CA VAL A 158 19.23 -6.68 -15.44
C VAL A 158 19.05 -7.19 -14.01
N ILE A 159 18.06 -8.07 -13.78
CA ILE A 159 17.85 -8.71 -12.47
C ILE A 159 19.09 -9.51 -12.08
N LEU A 160 19.66 -10.29 -13.02
CA LEU A 160 20.85 -11.10 -12.77
C LEU A 160 22.09 -10.24 -12.46
N GLU A 161 22.27 -9.11 -13.14
CA GLU A 161 23.35 -8.17 -12.85
C GLU A 161 23.20 -7.56 -11.44
N ILE A 162 21.99 -7.15 -11.07
CA ILE A 162 21.72 -6.64 -9.73
C ILE A 162 21.98 -7.71 -8.66
N LEU A 163 21.48 -8.93 -8.85
CA LEU A 163 21.74 -10.04 -7.94
C LEU A 163 23.24 -10.33 -7.81
N LYS A 164 23.97 -10.33 -8.92
CA LYS A 164 25.43 -10.51 -8.91
C LYS A 164 26.13 -9.39 -8.12
N LYS A 165 25.73 -8.13 -8.32
CA LYS A 165 26.28 -6.96 -7.61
C LYS A 165 26.13 -7.05 -6.09
N TYR A 166 25.05 -7.68 -5.60
CA TYR A 166 24.73 -7.83 -4.18
C TYR A 166 24.90 -9.27 -3.69
N GLU A 167 25.72 -10.09 -4.35
CA GLU A 167 26.03 -11.47 -3.94
C GLU A 167 24.77 -12.33 -3.74
N SER A 168 23.75 -12.08 -4.56
CA SER A 168 22.44 -12.72 -4.50
C SER A 168 21.68 -12.50 -3.18
N SER A 169 21.94 -11.40 -2.47
CA SER A 169 21.20 -11.01 -1.28
C SER A 169 20.81 -9.53 -1.33
N LEU A 170 19.52 -9.27 -1.27
CA LEU A 170 18.97 -7.89 -1.21
C LEU A 170 18.61 -7.49 0.22
N THR A 171 18.89 -8.36 1.20
CA THR A 171 18.61 -8.08 2.62
C THR A 171 19.51 -6.98 3.16
N GLY A 172 18.99 -6.15 4.05
CA GLY A 172 19.77 -5.06 4.66
C GLY A 172 20.06 -3.88 3.75
N LEU A 173 19.56 -3.86 2.50
CA LEU A 173 19.64 -2.69 1.64
C LEU A 173 18.70 -1.57 2.13
N PRO A 174 19.04 -0.30 1.87
CA PRO A 174 18.23 0.83 2.33
C PRO A 174 16.82 0.74 1.75
N LYS A 175 15.83 1.09 2.56
CA LYS A 175 14.45 1.23 2.10
C LYS A 175 14.35 2.39 1.11
N ALA A 176 13.68 2.13 0.00
CA ALA A 176 13.32 3.16 -0.97
C ALA A 176 12.25 4.09 -0.44
#